data_86272a193585762ee690f640eb9c495f
#
_entry.id   86272a193585762ee690f640eb9c495f
#
_cell.length_a   1.000
_cell.length_b   1.000
_cell.length_c   1.000
_cell.angle_alpha   90.00
_cell.angle_beta   90.00
_cell.angle_gamma   90.00
#
_symmetry.space_group_name_H-M   'P 1'
#
loop_
_entity.id
_entity.type
_entity.pdbx_description
1 polymer ?
#
loop_
_entity_poly.entity_id
_entity_poly.type
_entity_poly.pdbx_seq_one_letter_code
_entity_poly.pdbx_strand_id
1 'polypeptide(L)'
;MPESVGGLTVRELVSGFASIPRGHADEQRELVRVMQNAVRMRDVRLGAASASTTQICAVDQDGGACSITTSTGYGSGVIVPGTGIMLNNMLGELELLPSGPGVLKPGDRLPSNMSPSIAWCGNHVIAMGAAGSDRIPPAIAQVWRHLADGVMPEEAIARPRMHVRSEGPSWVLDHEGPCQIDGWVGAMNPFDGRHMYFGGVQVAARDADGVLAGAGDPRRGGGVAFSADMDPTWPTD
;
A
#
# COMPACT_ATOMS: atom_id res chain seq x y z
N MET A 1 11.24 6.40 -17.85
CA MET A 1 10.46 7.42 -17.09
C MET A 1 11.07 7.48 -15.70
N PRO A 2 11.18 8.66 -15.05
CA PRO A 2 11.63 8.69 -13.66
C PRO A 2 10.63 7.90 -12.80
N GLU A 3 11.17 7.03 -11.95
CA GLU A 3 10.36 6.21 -11.05
C GLU A 3 9.61 7.09 -10.03
N SER A 4 8.38 6.71 -9.66
CA SER A 4 7.63 7.41 -8.62
C SER A 4 8.26 7.14 -7.26
N VAL A 5 8.17 8.09 -6.32
CA VAL A 5 8.68 7.92 -4.95
C VAL A 5 8.01 6.70 -4.28
N GLY A 6 6.70 6.55 -4.46
CA GLY A 6 5.96 5.41 -3.95
C GLY A 6 6.44 4.08 -4.56
N GLY A 7 6.62 4.02 -5.88
CA GLY A 7 7.12 2.83 -6.58
C GLY A 7 8.52 2.42 -6.12
N LEU A 8 9.43 3.39 -5.95
CA LEU A 8 10.77 3.16 -5.39
C LEU A 8 10.68 2.58 -3.98
N THR A 9 9.84 3.15 -3.13
CA THR A 9 9.66 2.72 -1.75
C THR A 9 9.09 1.29 -1.68
N VAL A 10 8.10 0.95 -2.52
CA VAL A 10 7.57 -0.41 -2.61
C VAL A 10 8.67 -1.39 -3.04
N ARG A 11 9.43 -1.07 -4.09
CA ARG A 11 10.52 -1.92 -4.56
C ARG A 11 11.53 -2.24 -3.46
N GLU A 12 11.95 -1.25 -2.70
CA GLU A 12 12.89 -1.42 -1.60
C GLU A 12 12.32 -2.24 -0.45
N LEU A 13 11.07 -1.98 -0.06
CA LEU A 13 10.41 -2.77 0.97
C LEU A 13 10.25 -4.23 0.55
N VAL A 14 9.78 -4.49 -0.67
CA VAL A 14 9.61 -5.85 -1.19
C VAL A 14 10.94 -6.58 -1.27
N SER A 15 11.98 -5.95 -1.82
CA SER A 15 13.32 -6.54 -1.90
C SER A 15 13.92 -6.81 -0.51
N GLY A 16 13.79 -5.86 0.41
CA GLY A 16 14.25 -6.02 1.78
C GLY A 16 13.49 -7.12 2.53
N PHE A 17 12.17 -7.17 2.38
CA PHE A 17 11.35 -8.21 3.01
C PHE A 17 11.63 -9.61 2.45
N ALA A 18 11.91 -9.73 1.15
CA ALA A 18 12.23 -11.00 0.52
C ALA A 18 13.52 -11.63 1.08
N SER A 19 14.44 -10.83 1.58
CA SER A 19 15.70 -11.32 2.18
C SER A 19 15.55 -11.82 3.62
N ILE A 20 14.41 -11.60 4.27
CA ILE A 20 14.19 -11.96 5.68
C ILE A 20 13.56 -13.36 5.76
N PRO A 21 14.22 -14.34 6.41
CA PRO A 21 13.65 -15.68 6.60
C PRO A 21 12.34 -15.65 7.38
N ARG A 22 11.42 -16.55 7.03
CA ARG A 22 10.13 -16.68 7.70
C ARG A 22 10.27 -17.41 9.04
N GLY A 23 9.49 -16.97 10.04
CA GLY A 23 9.47 -17.63 11.36
C GLY A 23 10.76 -17.52 12.15
N HIS A 24 11.70 -16.69 11.72
CA HIS A 24 12.90 -16.41 12.48
C HIS A 24 12.59 -15.56 13.73
N ALA A 25 13.29 -15.79 14.84
CA ALA A 25 13.05 -15.07 16.10
C ALA A 25 13.15 -13.54 15.95
N ASP A 26 13.99 -13.06 15.06
CA ASP A 26 14.20 -11.62 14.78
C ASP A 26 13.38 -11.11 13.58
N GLU A 27 12.45 -11.88 13.03
CA GLU A 27 11.72 -11.51 11.81
C GLU A 27 11.06 -10.12 11.92
N GLN A 28 10.34 -9.86 13.00
CA GLN A 28 9.69 -8.57 13.22
C GLN A 28 10.70 -7.41 13.31
N ARG A 29 11.83 -7.63 13.98
CA ARG A 29 12.92 -6.65 14.07
C ARG A 29 13.48 -6.28 12.72
N GLU A 30 13.76 -7.27 11.89
CA GLU A 30 14.31 -7.04 10.55
C GLU A 30 13.29 -6.37 9.62
N LEU A 31 12.01 -6.73 9.69
CA LEU A 31 10.94 -6.04 8.97
C LEU A 31 10.87 -4.56 9.34
N VAL A 32 10.90 -4.26 10.63
CA VAL A 32 10.91 -2.87 11.13
C VAL A 32 12.16 -2.12 10.67
N ARG A 33 13.32 -2.75 10.68
CA ARG A 33 14.58 -2.14 10.20
C ARG A 33 14.52 -1.79 8.70
N VAL A 34 13.95 -2.66 7.87
CA VAL A 34 13.71 -2.38 6.46
C VAL A 34 12.74 -1.21 6.31
N MET A 35 11.66 -1.18 7.09
CA MET A 35 10.72 -0.04 7.09
C MET A 35 11.39 1.26 7.51
N GLN A 36 12.23 1.28 8.55
CA GLN A 36 12.97 2.47 8.97
C GLN A 36 13.85 3.02 7.84
N ASN A 37 14.53 2.15 7.11
CA ASN A 37 15.37 2.57 5.98
C ASN A 37 14.53 3.18 4.86
N ALA A 38 13.38 2.56 4.54
CA ALA A 38 12.46 3.08 3.55
C ALA A 38 11.87 4.45 3.95
N VAL A 39 11.52 4.64 5.23
CA VAL A 39 11.06 5.94 5.76
C VAL A 39 12.15 7.00 5.62
N ARG A 40 13.39 6.71 6.03
CA ARG A 40 14.51 7.67 5.89
C ARG A 40 14.69 8.14 4.44
N MET A 41 14.61 7.21 3.49
CA MET A 41 14.77 7.55 2.07
C MET A 41 13.58 8.31 1.51
N ARG A 42 12.37 7.99 1.99
CA ARG A 42 11.14 8.70 1.61
C ARG A 42 11.14 10.12 2.18
N ASP A 43 11.46 10.31 3.46
CA ASP A 43 11.39 11.60 4.16
C ASP A 43 12.36 12.63 3.58
N VAL A 44 13.44 12.19 2.98
CA VAL A 44 14.32 13.05 2.16
C VAL A 44 13.60 13.59 0.91
N ARG A 45 12.56 12.90 0.43
CA ARG A 45 11.87 13.17 -0.84
C ARG A 45 10.44 13.71 -0.66
N LEU A 46 9.81 13.41 0.48
CA LEU A 46 8.41 13.76 0.79
C LEU A 46 8.26 14.11 2.26
N GLY A 47 7.32 15.00 2.58
CA GLY A 47 6.82 15.18 3.95
C GLY A 47 5.86 14.07 4.38
N ALA A 48 5.35 14.12 5.63
CA ALA A 48 4.39 13.15 6.17
C ALA A 48 2.97 13.69 6.09
N ALA A 49 1.96 12.89 5.66
CA ALA A 49 0.54 13.00 6.04
C ALA A 49 -0.51 12.20 5.28
N SER A 50 -1.78 12.60 5.38
CA SER A 50 -3.01 11.86 5.11
C SER A 50 -3.78 12.44 3.93
N ALA A 51 -4.31 11.57 3.03
CA ALA A 51 -5.13 11.98 1.89
C ALA A 51 -6.27 10.99 1.62
N SER A 52 -7.34 11.44 0.95
CA SER A 52 -8.41 10.60 0.43
C SER A 52 -7.94 9.87 -0.83
N THR A 53 -7.60 8.62 -0.69
CA THR A 53 -7.13 7.78 -1.78
C THR A 53 -7.99 6.54 -1.89
N THR A 54 -8.27 6.08 -3.11
CA THR A 54 -8.91 4.80 -3.39
C THR A 54 -8.06 3.98 -4.35
N GLN A 55 -8.30 2.65 -4.34
CA GLN A 55 -7.58 1.69 -5.15
C GLN A 55 -8.56 0.73 -5.81
N ILE A 56 -8.35 0.48 -7.09
CA ILE A 56 -9.10 -0.50 -7.88
C ILE A 56 -8.11 -1.42 -8.57
N CYS A 57 -8.36 -2.73 -8.50
CA CYS A 57 -7.60 -3.75 -9.21
C CYS A 57 -8.54 -4.64 -10.02
N ALA A 58 -8.12 -5.05 -11.18
CA ALA A 58 -8.82 -6.03 -12.02
C ALA A 58 -7.82 -6.96 -12.68
N VAL A 59 -8.19 -8.23 -12.81
CA VAL A 59 -7.48 -9.24 -13.59
C VAL A 59 -8.53 -10.05 -14.35
N ASP A 60 -8.29 -10.33 -15.61
CA ASP A 60 -9.16 -11.16 -16.45
C ASP A 60 -8.62 -12.59 -16.62
N GLN A 61 -9.41 -13.43 -17.27
CA GLN A 61 -9.06 -14.84 -17.53
C GLN A 61 -7.86 -15.02 -18.45
N ASP A 62 -7.59 -14.05 -19.31
CA ASP A 62 -6.47 -14.08 -20.25
C ASP A 62 -5.17 -13.57 -19.64
N GLY A 63 -5.22 -13.11 -18.36
CA GLY A 63 -4.09 -12.55 -17.64
C GLY A 63 -3.87 -11.05 -17.89
N GLY A 64 -4.83 -10.38 -18.52
CA GLY A 64 -4.87 -8.93 -18.57
C GLY A 64 -5.07 -8.38 -17.16
N ALA A 65 -4.29 -7.36 -16.78
CA ALA A 65 -4.30 -6.82 -15.43
C ALA A 65 -4.30 -5.29 -15.42
N CYS A 66 -5.05 -4.73 -14.47
CA CYS A 66 -5.13 -3.30 -14.26
C CYS A 66 -5.06 -2.98 -12.76
N SER A 67 -4.26 -1.98 -12.38
CA SER A 67 -4.18 -1.46 -11.03
C SER A 67 -4.20 0.07 -11.09
N ILE A 68 -5.20 0.68 -10.47
CA ILE A 68 -5.42 2.13 -10.51
C ILE A 68 -5.54 2.66 -9.08
N THR A 69 -4.65 3.58 -8.73
CA THR A 69 -4.77 4.39 -7.51
C THR A 69 -5.17 5.80 -7.90
N THR A 70 -6.24 6.32 -7.31
CA THR A 70 -6.69 7.70 -7.51
C THR A 70 -6.88 8.40 -6.17
N SER A 71 -6.66 9.72 -6.15
CA SER A 71 -6.76 10.51 -4.93
C SER A 71 -7.30 11.90 -5.23
N THR A 72 -8.17 12.39 -4.36
CA THR A 72 -8.58 13.80 -4.35
C THR A 72 -7.73 14.64 -3.38
N GLY A 73 -6.72 14.02 -2.76
CA GLY A 73 -6.02 14.65 -1.65
C GLY A 73 -6.97 14.86 -0.48
N TYR A 74 -7.01 16.07 0.07
CA TYR A 74 -8.03 16.46 1.05
C TYR A 74 -9.33 16.92 0.39
N GLY A 75 -9.36 16.97 -0.96
CA GLY A 75 -10.42 17.57 -1.75
C GLY A 75 -10.31 19.10 -1.80
N SER A 76 -10.55 19.66 -2.98
CA SER A 76 -10.48 21.12 -3.18
C SER A 76 -11.71 21.88 -2.67
N GLY A 77 -12.81 21.18 -2.35
CA GLY A 77 -14.12 21.80 -2.12
C GLY A 77 -14.81 22.30 -3.39
N VAL A 78 -14.18 22.17 -4.56
CA VAL A 78 -14.75 22.57 -5.84
C VAL A 78 -15.31 21.37 -6.56
N ILE A 79 -16.61 21.40 -6.86
CA ILE A 79 -17.32 20.38 -7.64
C ILE A 79 -17.51 20.94 -9.06
N VAL A 80 -17.14 20.15 -10.07
CA VAL A 80 -17.37 20.51 -11.47
C VAL A 80 -18.87 20.56 -11.74
N PRO A 81 -19.41 21.71 -12.20
CA PRO A 81 -20.85 21.86 -12.39
C PRO A 81 -21.46 20.77 -13.29
N GLY A 82 -22.58 20.20 -12.84
CA GLY A 82 -23.31 19.17 -13.59
C GLY A 82 -22.71 17.76 -13.57
N THR A 83 -21.58 17.52 -12.89
CA THR A 83 -20.89 16.21 -12.90
C THR A 83 -20.88 15.49 -11.56
N GLY A 84 -20.97 16.21 -10.45
CA GLY A 84 -20.75 15.68 -9.10
C GLY A 84 -19.28 15.37 -8.79
N ILE A 85 -18.35 15.63 -9.70
CA ILE A 85 -16.92 15.34 -9.54
C ILE A 85 -16.25 16.44 -8.72
N MET A 86 -15.69 16.08 -7.57
CA MET A 86 -14.85 16.97 -6.77
C MET A 86 -13.42 17.00 -7.35
N LEU A 87 -12.87 18.19 -7.53
CA LEU A 87 -11.46 18.33 -7.92
C LEU A 87 -10.54 18.04 -6.75
N ASN A 88 -9.34 17.54 -7.06
CA ASN A 88 -8.31 17.30 -6.06
C ASN A 88 -7.63 18.63 -5.62
N ASN A 89 -6.91 18.56 -4.49
CA ASN A 89 -6.06 19.65 -4.00
C ASN A 89 -4.59 19.22 -3.84
N MET A 90 -4.11 18.25 -4.59
CA MET A 90 -2.78 17.63 -4.39
C MET A 90 -1.63 18.67 -4.43
N LEU A 91 -1.77 19.78 -5.16
CA LEU A 91 -0.81 20.89 -5.15
C LEU A 91 -0.76 21.62 -3.79
N GLY A 92 -1.80 21.51 -2.98
CA GLY A 92 -1.88 22.09 -1.64
C GLY A 92 -1.55 21.10 -0.51
N GLU A 93 -1.20 19.85 -0.85
CA GLU A 93 -0.77 18.88 0.15
C GLU A 93 0.69 19.14 0.55
N LEU A 94 0.90 19.67 1.77
CA LEU A 94 2.23 20.01 2.28
C LEU A 94 3.15 18.79 2.34
N GLU A 95 2.60 17.60 2.44
CA GLU A 95 3.33 16.33 2.43
C GLU A 95 3.97 16.01 1.08
N LEU A 96 3.31 16.41 0.01
CA LEU A 96 3.83 16.26 -1.34
C LEU A 96 4.68 17.47 -1.76
N LEU A 97 4.36 18.62 -1.21
CA LEU A 97 5.03 19.91 -1.48
C LEU A 97 5.26 20.70 -0.18
N PRO A 98 6.24 20.32 0.65
CA PRO A 98 6.50 21.00 1.93
C PRO A 98 6.77 22.50 1.79
N SER A 99 7.31 22.93 0.65
CA SER A 99 7.59 24.34 0.35
C SER A 99 6.42 25.07 -0.36
N GLY A 100 5.28 24.38 -0.51
CA GLY A 100 4.09 24.90 -1.18
C GLY A 100 4.17 24.90 -2.71
N PRO A 101 3.04 25.17 -3.39
CA PRO A 101 2.93 25.04 -4.85
C PRO A 101 3.77 26.06 -5.63
N GLY A 102 4.19 27.16 -5.00
CA GLY A 102 4.99 28.21 -5.65
C GLY A 102 6.41 27.81 -6.06
N VAL A 103 6.90 26.65 -5.61
CA VAL A 103 8.23 26.15 -5.99
C VAL A 103 8.22 25.37 -7.30
N LEU A 104 7.06 24.94 -7.78
CA LEU A 104 6.92 24.16 -9.01
C LEU A 104 7.06 25.05 -10.25
N LYS A 105 7.71 24.52 -11.26
CA LYS A 105 7.84 25.12 -12.60
C LYS A 105 7.03 24.29 -13.60
N PRO A 106 6.61 24.88 -14.72
CA PRO A 106 5.98 24.12 -15.80
C PRO A 106 6.85 22.93 -16.22
N GLY A 107 6.26 21.73 -16.23
CA GLY A 107 6.95 20.48 -16.55
C GLY A 107 7.45 19.71 -15.33
N ASP A 108 7.48 20.30 -14.14
CA ASP A 108 7.81 19.59 -12.91
C ASP A 108 6.74 18.53 -12.59
N ARG A 109 7.16 17.47 -11.91
CA ARG A 109 6.28 16.39 -11.48
C ARG A 109 6.04 16.46 -9.98
N LEU A 110 4.77 16.31 -9.60
CA LEU A 110 4.39 16.15 -8.21
C LEU A 110 4.77 14.74 -7.74
N PRO A 111 5.53 14.60 -6.63
CA PRO A 111 5.80 13.30 -6.03
C PRO A 111 4.51 12.67 -5.48
N SER A 112 4.48 11.34 -5.36
CA SER A 112 3.32 10.63 -4.83
C SER A 112 3.74 9.35 -4.12
N ASN A 113 3.02 8.98 -3.06
CA ASN A 113 3.11 7.66 -2.41
C ASN A 113 2.26 6.59 -3.14
N MET A 114 1.37 6.99 -4.04
CA MET A 114 0.53 6.07 -4.80
C MET A 114 1.41 5.10 -5.59
N SER A 115 1.13 3.81 -5.44
CA SER A 115 1.97 2.72 -5.94
C SER A 115 1.12 1.58 -6.47
N PRO A 116 0.27 1.84 -7.50
CA PRO A 116 -0.41 0.75 -8.18
C PRO A 116 0.64 -0.18 -8.77
N SER A 117 0.49 -1.48 -8.50
CA SER A 117 1.51 -2.48 -8.80
C SER A 117 0.88 -3.67 -9.52
N ILE A 118 1.61 -4.23 -10.47
CA ILE A 118 1.28 -5.49 -11.12
C ILE A 118 2.53 -6.35 -11.12
N ALA A 119 2.37 -7.63 -10.78
CA ALA A 119 3.44 -8.61 -10.79
C ALA A 119 3.03 -9.82 -11.64
N TRP A 120 4.00 -10.35 -12.37
CA TRP A 120 3.90 -11.59 -13.11
C TRP A 120 4.97 -12.57 -12.64
N CYS A 121 4.59 -13.83 -12.42
CA CYS A 121 5.49 -14.92 -12.11
C CYS A 121 5.02 -16.17 -12.88
N GLY A 122 5.66 -16.45 -14.02
CA GLY A 122 5.11 -17.43 -14.97
C GLY A 122 3.72 -17.01 -15.43
N ASN A 123 2.73 -17.90 -15.24
CA ASN A 123 1.33 -17.63 -15.56
C ASN A 123 0.54 -16.96 -14.42
N HIS A 124 1.15 -16.73 -13.26
CA HIS A 124 0.51 -15.99 -12.18
C HIS A 124 0.52 -14.49 -12.49
N VAL A 125 -0.59 -13.85 -12.23
CA VAL A 125 -0.74 -12.39 -12.34
C VAL A 125 -1.36 -11.86 -11.06
N ILE A 126 -0.78 -10.82 -10.48
CA ILE A 126 -1.31 -10.15 -9.29
C ILE A 126 -1.32 -8.65 -9.57
N ALA A 127 -2.50 -8.05 -9.55
CA ALA A 127 -2.69 -6.62 -9.52
C ALA A 127 -3.02 -6.19 -8.09
N MET A 128 -2.30 -5.22 -7.54
CA MET A 128 -2.50 -4.72 -6.20
C MET A 128 -2.18 -3.24 -6.08
N GLY A 129 -2.70 -2.64 -5.05
CA GLY A 129 -2.39 -1.28 -4.64
C GLY A 129 -3.11 -0.94 -3.35
N ALA A 130 -2.89 0.25 -2.85
CA ALA A 130 -3.44 0.63 -1.55
C ALA A 130 -3.84 2.10 -1.48
N ALA A 131 -4.76 2.38 -0.56
CA ALA A 131 -5.04 3.71 -0.05
C ALA A 131 -4.46 3.86 1.35
N GLY A 132 -3.99 5.05 1.73
CA GLY A 132 -3.52 5.29 3.10
C GLY A 132 -2.30 6.19 3.23
N SER A 133 -2.08 7.10 2.31
CA SER A 133 -0.99 8.09 2.35
C SER A 133 0.40 7.42 2.42
N ASP A 134 1.19 7.73 3.43
CA ASP A 134 2.53 7.17 3.67
C ASP A 134 2.49 5.68 4.08
N ARG A 135 1.31 5.14 4.46
CA ARG A 135 1.12 3.71 4.72
C ARG A 135 0.95 2.88 3.46
N ILE A 136 0.73 3.51 2.28
CA ILE A 136 0.55 2.81 1.01
C ILE A 136 1.71 1.83 0.72
N PRO A 137 2.98 2.27 0.66
CA PRO A 137 4.07 1.37 0.34
C PRO A 137 4.24 0.22 1.34
N PRO A 138 4.28 0.44 2.68
CA PRO A 138 4.46 -0.65 3.62
C PRO A 138 3.25 -1.59 3.69
N ALA A 139 2.02 -1.11 3.45
CA ALA A 139 0.85 -1.98 3.37
C ALA A 139 0.94 -2.93 2.17
N ILE A 140 1.28 -2.41 0.99
CA ILE A 140 1.51 -3.22 -0.21
C ILE A 140 2.61 -4.26 0.04
N ALA A 141 3.74 -3.86 0.60
CA ALA A 141 4.88 -4.75 0.80
C ALA A 141 4.59 -5.88 1.80
N GLN A 142 3.83 -5.60 2.88
CA GLN A 142 3.44 -6.62 3.85
C GLN A 142 2.46 -7.63 3.25
N VAL A 143 1.45 -7.15 2.51
CA VAL A 143 0.52 -8.06 1.81
C VAL A 143 1.25 -8.87 0.75
N TRP A 144 2.11 -8.22 -0.06
CA TRP A 144 2.93 -8.91 -1.06
C TRP A 144 3.76 -10.05 -0.44
N ARG A 145 4.36 -9.81 0.73
CA ARG A 145 5.16 -10.82 1.43
C ARG A 145 4.35 -12.10 1.68
N HIS A 146 3.09 -11.97 2.09
CA HIS A 146 2.21 -13.10 2.33
C HIS A 146 1.76 -13.78 1.03
N LEU A 147 1.41 -13.01 0.01
CA LEU A 147 1.07 -13.55 -1.30
C LEU A 147 2.23 -14.32 -1.94
N ALA A 148 3.46 -13.84 -1.77
CA ALA A 148 4.66 -14.52 -2.25
C ALA A 148 4.93 -15.87 -1.54
N ASP A 149 4.37 -16.06 -0.34
CA ASP A 149 4.38 -17.33 0.40
C ASP A 149 3.20 -18.24 0.01
N GLY A 150 2.39 -17.87 -0.98
CA GLY A 150 1.22 -18.64 -1.40
C GLY A 150 -0.01 -18.44 -0.51
N VAL A 151 0.02 -17.47 0.40
CA VAL A 151 -1.17 -17.12 1.22
C VAL A 151 -2.23 -16.50 0.34
N MET A 152 -3.49 -16.92 0.54
CA MET A 152 -4.63 -16.40 -0.19
C MET A 152 -4.81 -14.90 -0.02
N PRO A 153 -5.28 -14.16 -1.06
CA PRO A 153 -5.45 -12.72 -1.01
C PRO A 153 -6.25 -12.21 0.20
N GLU A 154 -7.34 -12.86 0.52
CA GLU A 154 -8.21 -12.50 1.66
C GLU A 154 -7.46 -12.65 3.00
N GLU A 155 -6.78 -13.77 3.21
CA GLU A 155 -5.99 -13.99 4.42
C GLU A 155 -4.79 -13.04 4.49
N ALA A 156 -4.08 -12.85 3.38
CA ALA A 156 -2.93 -11.94 3.30
C ALA A 156 -3.30 -10.51 3.70
N ILE A 157 -4.45 -10.01 3.21
CA ILE A 157 -5.00 -8.70 3.57
C ILE A 157 -5.44 -8.65 5.04
N ALA A 158 -6.02 -9.74 5.56
CA ALA A 158 -6.54 -9.81 6.91
C ALA A 158 -5.46 -9.80 8.00
N ARG A 159 -4.23 -10.16 7.67
CA ARG A 159 -3.12 -10.24 8.65
C ARG A 159 -2.81 -8.89 9.29
N PRO A 160 -2.40 -8.89 10.57
CA PRO A 160 -1.98 -7.68 11.27
C PRO A 160 -0.85 -6.95 10.53
N ARG A 161 -0.90 -5.62 10.57
CA ARG A 161 0.10 -4.75 9.94
C ARG A 161 0.90 -3.95 10.95
N MET A 162 2.07 -3.54 10.50
CA MET A 162 2.95 -2.61 11.21
C MET A 162 3.24 -1.40 10.33
N HIS A 163 3.47 -0.27 10.96
CA HIS A 163 3.94 0.94 10.29
C HIS A 163 4.97 1.64 11.15
N VAL A 164 6.10 2.00 10.56
CA VAL A 164 7.15 2.76 11.23
C VAL A 164 7.11 4.20 10.71
N ARG A 165 7.12 5.15 11.62
CA ARG A 165 7.21 6.58 11.30
C ARG A 165 8.25 7.27 12.16
N SER A 166 8.78 8.39 11.66
CA SER A 166 9.65 9.29 12.43
C SER A 166 8.82 10.37 13.13
N GLU A 167 9.16 10.69 14.35
CA GLU A 167 8.69 11.87 15.08
C GLU A 167 9.91 12.68 15.55
N GLY A 168 10.31 13.65 14.74
CA GLY A 168 11.57 14.35 14.95
C GLY A 168 12.75 13.36 14.94
N PRO A 169 13.57 13.31 16.00
CA PRO A 169 14.67 12.35 16.10
C PRO A 169 14.24 10.93 16.52
N SER A 170 13.00 10.75 16.95
CA SER A 170 12.50 9.50 17.52
C SER A 170 11.75 8.65 16.51
N TRP A 171 11.68 7.35 16.78
CA TRP A 171 10.88 6.41 16.02
C TRP A 171 9.60 6.02 16.75
N VAL A 172 8.53 5.81 15.99
CA VAL A 172 7.29 5.24 16.49
C VAL A 172 6.95 4.03 15.64
N LEU A 173 6.62 2.93 16.30
CA LEU A 173 6.08 1.72 15.70
C LEU A 173 4.60 1.63 16.02
N ASP A 174 3.76 1.90 15.03
CA ASP A 174 2.34 1.63 15.08
C ASP A 174 2.10 0.18 14.64
N HIS A 175 1.26 -0.58 15.37
CA HIS A 175 1.04 -1.99 15.05
C HIS A 175 -0.34 -2.49 15.43
N GLU A 176 -0.86 -3.42 14.62
CA GLU A 176 -2.04 -4.24 14.93
C GLU A 176 -1.57 -5.57 15.53
N GLY A 177 -2.31 -6.05 16.50
CA GLY A 177 -2.01 -7.35 17.14
C GLY A 177 -0.70 -7.39 17.95
N PRO A 178 -0.32 -8.56 18.42
CA PRO A 178 0.87 -8.73 19.25
C PRO A 178 2.16 -8.37 18.48
N CYS A 179 2.97 -7.52 19.07
CA CYS A 179 4.26 -7.12 18.52
C CYS A 179 5.26 -6.99 19.65
N GLN A 180 6.36 -7.74 19.56
CA GLN A 180 7.46 -7.65 20.52
C GLN A 180 8.78 -7.61 19.75
N ILE A 181 9.52 -6.53 19.91
CA ILE A 181 10.79 -6.31 19.23
C ILE A 181 11.88 -6.03 20.26
N ASP A 182 12.74 -7.01 20.47
CA ASP A 182 13.87 -6.87 21.37
C ASP A 182 14.83 -5.78 20.87
N GLY A 183 15.23 -4.89 21.79
CA GLY A 183 16.13 -3.78 21.46
C GLY A 183 15.48 -2.66 20.62
N TRP A 184 14.15 -2.61 20.54
CA TRP A 184 13.48 -1.46 19.96
C TRP A 184 13.76 -0.19 20.75
N VAL A 185 14.16 0.86 20.03
CA VAL A 185 14.37 2.20 20.60
C VAL A 185 13.39 3.16 19.95
N GLY A 186 12.36 3.51 20.69
CA GLY A 186 11.26 4.34 20.23
C GLY A 186 9.95 4.01 20.95
N ALA A 187 8.90 4.75 20.62
CA ALA A 187 7.57 4.45 21.13
C ALA A 187 6.93 3.28 20.36
N MET A 188 6.13 2.49 21.05
CA MET A 188 5.23 1.51 20.45
C MET A 188 3.78 1.95 20.67
N ASN A 189 3.00 1.95 19.61
CA ASN A 189 1.61 2.39 19.64
C ASN A 189 0.72 1.25 19.14
N PRO A 190 0.15 0.44 20.05
CA PRO A 190 -0.75 -0.65 19.69
C PRO A 190 -2.13 -0.13 19.29
N PHE A 191 -2.70 -0.74 18.26
CA PHE A 191 -4.09 -0.55 17.84
C PHE A 191 -4.90 -1.79 18.21
N ASP A 192 -6.13 -1.56 18.67
CA ASP A 192 -7.06 -2.64 18.98
C ASP A 192 -7.65 -3.21 17.68
N GLY A 193 -7.02 -4.27 17.19
CA GLY A 193 -7.41 -4.97 15.97
C GLY A 193 -7.13 -4.20 14.68
N ARG A 194 -7.82 -4.60 13.61
CA ARG A 194 -7.68 -3.98 12.29
C ARG A 194 -8.19 -2.55 12.27
N HIS A 195 -7.36 -1.61 11.83
CA HIS A 195 -7.69 -0.19 11.86
C HIS A 195 -7.40 0.49 10.52
N MET A 196 -8.28 1.40 10.09
CA MET A 196 -8.16 2.14 8.82
C MET A 196 -6.84 2.93 8.67
N TYR A 197 -6.18 3.22 9.78
CA TYR A 197 -4.88 3.89 9.81
C TYR A 197 -3.83 3.15 8.95
N PHE A 198 -3.81 1.80 9.01
CA PHE A 198 -2.83 0.97 8.30
C PHE A 198 -3.08 0.85 6.79
N GLY A 199 -3.93 1.70 6.25
CA GLY A 199 -4.27 1.69 4.83
C GLY A 199 -5.25 0.59 4.45
N GLY A 200 -5.65 0.56 3.20
CA GLY A 200 -6.52 -0.46 2.62
C GLY A 200 -5.91 -0.98 1.34
N VAL A 201 -5.56 -2.27 1.29
CA VAL A 201 -5.00 -2.92 0.10
C VAL A 201 -6.11 -3.61 -0.67
N GLN A 202 -6.11 -3.45 -1.99
CA GLN A 202 -6.96 -4.20 -2.90
C GLN A 202 -6.09 -5.13 -3.72
N VAL A 203 -6.56 -6.36 -3.93
CA VAL A 203 -5.86 -7.39 -4.71
C VAL A 203 -6.83 -8.02 -5.69
N ALA A 204 -6.38 -8.18 -6.92
CA ALA A 204 -6.97 -9.09 -7.90
C ALA A 204 -5.86 -9.99 -8.44
N ALA A 205 -6.11 -11.28 -8.53
CA ALA A 205 -5.09 -12.25 -8.89
C ALA A 205 -5.65 -13.32 -9.83
N ARG A 206 -4.77 -13.90 -10.62
CA ARG A 206 -4.97 -15.10 -11.43
C ARG A 206 -3.80 -16.03 -11.18
N ASP A 207 -4.09 -17.28 -10.85
CA ASP A 207 -3.06 -18.30 -10.68
C ASP A 207 -2.60 -18.90 -12.02
N ALA A 208 -1.66 -19.86 -11.94
CA ALA A 208 -1.12 -20.54 -13.11
C ALA A 208 -2.18 -21.36 -13.87
N ASP A 209 -3.19 -21.87 -13.18
CA ASP A 209 -4.28 -22.69 -13.71
C ASP A 209 -5.44 -21.85 -14.25
N GLY A 210 -5.35 -20.53 -14.14
CA GLY A 210 -6.35 -19.59 -14.63
C GLY A 210 -7.44 -19.24 -13.62
N VAL A 211 -7.33 -19.70 -12.38
CA VAL A 211 -8.31 -19.39 -11.33
C VAL A 211 -8.16 -17.95 -10.89
N LEU A 212 -9.26 -17.22 -10.83
CA LEU A 212 -9.31 -15.83 -10.39
C LEU A 212 -9.63 -15.73 -8.92
N ALA A 213 -8.92 -14.84 -8.24
CA ALA A 213 -9.17 -14.47 -6.85
C ALA A 213 -9.14 -12.96 -6.69
N GLY A 214 -9.80 -12.48 -5.65
CA GLY A 214 -9.76 -11.07 -5.28
C GLY A 214 -10.04 -10.87 -3.81
N ALA A 215 -9.48 -9.79 -3.25
CA ALA A 215 -9.77 -9.39 -1.89
C ALA A 215 -9.78 -7.88 -1.75
N GLY A 216 -10.78 -7.37 -1.04
CA GLY A 216 -10.93 -5.99 -0.64
C GLY A 216 -10.65 -5.81 0.85
N ASP A 217 -9.86 -4.80 1.20
CA ASP A 217 -9.47 -4.59 2.60
C ASP A 217 -10.62 -4.09 3.46
N PRO A 218 -11.03 -4.85 4.48
CA PRO A 218 -12.11 -4.44 5.37
C PRO A 218 -11.76 -3.19 6.20
N ARG A 219 -10.47 -2.83 6.36
CA ARG A 219 -10.04 -1.61 7.06
C ARG A 219 -10.58 -0.34 6.40
N ARG A 220 -10.92 -0.41 5.11
CA ARG A 220 -11.46 0.72 4.34
C ARG A 220 -12.69 0.35 3.51
N GLY A 221 -13.47 -0.66 3.97
CA GLY A 221 -14.71 -1.06 3.32
C GLY A 221 -14.49 -1.61 1.90
N GLY A 222 -13.34 -2.23 1.64
CA GLY A 222 -13.04 -2.85 0.35
C GLY A 222 -13.97 -4.02 0.04
N GLY A 223 -14.26 -4.21 -1.24
CA GLY A 223 -15.12 -5.28 -1.74
C GLY A 223 -14.54 -5.91 -3.00
N VAL A 224 -15.12 -7.04 -3.39
CA VAL A 224 -14.77 -7.79 -4.60
C VAL A 224 -16.02 -8.04 -5.42
N ALA A 225 -15.88 -8.00 -6.73
CA ALA A 225 -16.90 -8.43 -7.67
C ALA A 225 -16.28 -9.32 -8.74
N PHE A 226 -17.00 -10.36 -9.13
CA PHE A 226 -16.68 -11.21 -10.26
C PHE A 226 -17.71 -10.97 -11.38
N SER A 227 -17.32 -11.21 -12.63
CA SER A 227 -18.29 -11.18 -13.73
C SER A 227 -19.36 -12.26 -13.54
N ALA A 228 -20.57 -12.02 -14.03
CA ALA A 228 -21.73 -12.89 -13.80
C ALA A 228 -21.55 -14.33 -14.31
N ASP A 229 -20.62 -14.56 -15.20
CA ASP A 229 -20.35 -15.87 -15.83
C ASP A 229 -19.27 -16.68 -15.10
N MET A 230 -18.80 -16.20 -13.94
CA MET A 230 -17.71 -16.84 -13.20
C MET A 230 -18.17 -17.39 -11.85
N ASP A 231 -17.80 -18.63 -11.58
CA ASP A 231 -17.88 -19.21 -10.24
C ASP A 231 -16.71 -18.68 -9.40
N PRO A 232 -16.96 -17.93 -8.32
CA PRO A 232 -15.90 -17.33 -7.51
C PRO A 232 -15.20 -18.32 -6.57
N THR A 233 -15.06 -19.59 -6.92
CA THR A 233 -14.42 -20.57 -6.07
C THR A 233 -12.92 -20.66 -6.33
N TRP A 234 -12.14 -20.04 -5.45
CA TRP A 234 -10.73 -20.35 -5.33
C TRP A 234 -10.58 -21.70 -4.57
N PRO A 235 -9.72 -22.65 -5.01
CA PRO A 235 -9.48 -23.88 -4.28
C PRO A 235 -8.97 -23.60 -2.85
N THR A 236 -9.61 -24.19 -1.87
CA THR A 236 -9.27 -24.06 -0.44
C THR A 236 -8.48 -25.27 0.06
N ASP A 237 -7.63 -25.88 -0.75
CA ASP A 237 -6.81 -27.03 -0.35
C ASP A 237 -5.47 -26.62 0.23
#